data_13dc080a988f761b84d7eaa5cedad7be
#
_entry.id   13dc080a988f761b84d7eaa5cedad7be
#
_cell.length_a   1.000
_cell.length_b   1.000
_cell.length_c   1.000
_cell.angle_alpha   90.00
_cell.angle_beta   90.00
_cell.angle_gamma   90.00
#
_symmetry.space_group_name_H-M   'P 1'
#
loop_
_entity.id
_entity.type
_entity.pdbx_description
1 polymer ?
#
loop_
_entity_poly.entity_id
_entity_poly.type
_entity_poly.pdbx_seq_one_letter_code
_entity_poly.pdbx_strand_id
1 'polypeptide(L)'
;MVMDRARAGLAVEIKQPKRADLVAEEIKRLITEKDLKPGDRLPREAELQQLYAVSKSTIREALKSLEVQGLIKVTTGPSGGGMVVEVPLDRALQLLQNYLFFKDVTIDDIYTVRKLLEPELAAGAVPHLTERDFAALEANIACCDGASGVHDRGHMLRQRQEDTTFHDILAAANPNPFLRFSCELINEMIRQLIEFRNDTPLVEHKRFGEANVSIHKAILQAARERDAERVRALMVEHMTEAPKHVKRMKGKLRGRLILDSEIRRRAAAAPVAGPDAAEADAEER
;
A
#
# COMPACT_ATOMS: atom_id res chain seq x y z
N MET A 1 20.45 5.46 63.83
CA MET A 1 19.55 6.48 63.30
C MET A 1 19.90 6.78 61.83
N VAL A 2 19.86 5.76 60.98
CA VAL A 2 20.06 5.87 59.53
C VAL A 2 19.28 4.72 58.89
N MET A 3 17.97 4.81 58.80
CA MET A 3 17.11 3.92 58.01
C MET A 3 15.73 4.54 57.92
N ASP A 4 15.59 5.63 57.14
CA ASP A 4 14.24 6.04 56.70
C ASP A 4 14.27 7.17 55.65
N ARG A 5 14.97 6.96 54.55
CA ARG A 5 14.94 7.90 53.39
C ARG A 5 14.90 7.21 52.02
N ALA A 6 14.28 6.05 51.90
CA ALA A 6 14.20 5.33 50.61
C ALA A 6 12.77 4.87 50.24
N ARG A 7 11.75 5.67 50.55
CA ARG A 7 10.37 5.43 50.06
C ARG A 7 9.67 6.74 49.70
N ALA A 8 10.38 7.67 49.06
CA ALA A 8 9.71 8.79 48.38
C ALA A 8 9.45 8.39 46.94
N GLY A 9 8.34 7.75 46.72
CA GLY A 9 7.34 7.96 45.67
C GLY A 9 7.78 8.00 44.23
N LEU A 10 8.07 6.84 43.61
CA LEU A 10 7.66 6.64 42.20
C LEU A 10 6.19 6.21 42.24
N ALA A 11 5.27 7.15 42.49
CA ALA A 11 3.88 6.97 42.11
C ALA A 11 3.85 7.03 40.60
N VAL A 12 3.97 5.87 39.95
CA VAL A 12 3.60 5.75 38.53
C VAL A 12 2.11 5.95 38.48
N GLU A 13 1.70 7.18 38.16
CA GLU A 13 0.28 7.49 37.88
C GLU A 13 -0.09 6.70 36.62
N ILE A 14 -0.66 5.50 36.80
CA ILE A 14 -1.24 4.72 35.73
C ILE A 14 -2.42 5.54 35.23
N LYS A 15 -2.21 6.36 34.20
CA LYS A 15 -3.28 7.06 33.49
C LYS A 15 -4.30 6.02 33.04
N GLN A 16 -5.48 6.04 33.65
CA GLN A 16 -6.58 5.23 33.15
C GLN A 16 -6.85 5.59 31.69
N PRO A 17 -7.08 4.60 30.82
CA PRO A 17 -7.41 4.87 29.42
C PRO A 17 -8.62 5.79 29.37
N LYS A 18 -8.61 6.71 28.42
CA LYS A 18 -9.76 7.61 28.22
C LYS A 18 -11.00 6.78 27.92
N ARG A 19 -12.16 7.21 28.42
CA ARG A 19 -13.44 6.53 28.14
C ARG A 19 -13.69 6.34 26.64
N ALA A 20 -13.26 7.29 25.81
CA ALA A 20 -13.38 7.19 24.35
C ALA A 20 -12.53 6.06 23.76
N ASP A 21 -11.32 5.83 24.29
CA ASP A 21 -10.45 4.75 23.84
C ASP A 21 -11.06 3.38 24.21
N LEU A 22 -11.63 3.24 25.41
CA LEU A 22 -12.33 2.02 25.81
C LEU A 22 -13.55 1.76 24.92
N VAL A 23 -14.34 2.80 24.60
CA VAL A 23 -15.48 2.67 23.67
C VAL A 23 -15.01 2.28 22.27
N ALA A 24 -13.91 2.83 21.79
CA ALA A 24 -13.35 2.44 20.50
C ALA A 24 -12.96 0.95 20.46
N GLU A 25 -12.37 0.44 21.55
CA GLU A 25 -12.05 -1.00 21.65
C GLU A 25 -13.32 -1.87 21.69
N GLU A 26 -14.37 -1.44 22.41
CA GLU A 26 -15.65 -2.16 22.44
C GLU A 26 -16.34 -2.15 21.07
N ILE A 27 -16.24 -1.08 20.29
CA ILE A 27 -16.75 -1.04 18.91
C ILE A 27 -15.95 -2.00 18.01
N LYS A 28 -14.63 -2.12 18.17
CA LYS A 28 -13.84 -3.14 17.44
C LYS A 28 -14.29 -4.56 17.80
N ARG A 29 -14.56 -4.84 19.08
CA ARG A 29 -15.13 -6.14 19.49
C ARG A 29 -16.48 -6.38 18.83
N LEU A 30 -17.36 -5.36 18.82
CA LEU A 30 -18.65 -5.44 18.16
C LEU A 30 -18.52 -5.79 16.67
N ILE A 31 -17.57 -5.14 15.96
CA ILE A 31 -17.27 -5.44 14.55
C ILE A 31 -16.88 -6.92 14.39
N THR A 32 -15.98 -7.40 15.25
CA THR A 32 -15.49 -8.80 15.21
C THR A 32 -16.57 -9.80 15.57
N GLU A 33 -17.32 -9.59 16.67
CA GLU A 33 -18.33 -10.52 17.17
C GLU A 33 -19.53 -10.63 16.24
N LYS A 34 -19.90 -9.54 15.58
CA LYS A 34 -20.99 -9.52 14.59
C LYS A 34 -20.53 -9.80 13.18
N ASP A 35 -19.25 -10.08 12.98
CA ASP A 35 -18.63 -10.34 11.69
C ASP A 35 -18.96 -9.25 10.63
N LEU A 36 -18.95 -7.97 11.06
CA LEU A 36 -19.29 -6.86 10.19
C LEU A 36 -18.22 -6.72 9.10
N LYS A 37 -18.68 -6.53 7.87
CA LYS A 37 -17.84 -6.41 6.68
C LYS A 37 -17.76 -4.96 6.18
N PRO A 38 -16.79 -4.61 5.34
CA PRO A 38 -16.80 -3.33 4.63
C PRO A 38 -18.14 -3.09 3.94
N GLY A 39 -18.77 -1.93 4.19
CA GLY A 39 -20.12 -1.58 3.76
C GLY A 39 -21.17 -1.70 4.84
N ASP A 40 -20.94 -2.48 5.90
CA ASP A 40 -21.89 -2.62 7.01
C ASP A 40 -21.93 -1.37 7.90
N ARG A 41 -23.09 -1.08 8.43
CA ARG A 41 -23.31 0.07 9.31
C ARG A 41 -23.15 -0.33 10.78
N LEU A 42 -22.44 0.51 11.51
CA LEU A 42 -22.46 0.47 12.98
C LEU A 42 -23.82 0.95 13.52
N PRO A 43 -24.18 0.58 14.75
CA PRO A 43 -25.31 1.18 15.45
C PRO A 43 -25.18 2.72 15.46
N ARG A 44 -26.34 3.41 15.46
CA ARG A 44 -26.37 4.87 15.47
C ARG A 44 -25.76 5.45 16.75
N GLU A 45 -25.28 6.72 16.71
CA GLU A 45 -24.68 7.37 17.88
C GLU A 45 -25.55 7.23 19.13
N ALA A 46 -26.87 7.36 19.02
CA ALA A 46 -27.80 7.25 20.15
C ALA A 46 -27.86 5.82 20.73
N GLU A 47 -27.81 4.81 19.86
CA GLU A 47 -27.79 3.39 20.27
C GLU A 47 -26.48 3.04 20.97
N LEU A 48 -25.35 3.54 20.42
CA LEU A 48 -24.03 3.36 21.04
C LEU A 48 -23.94 4.06 22.40
N GLN A 49 -24.57 5.25 22.56
CA GLN A 49 -24.63 5.94 23.85
C GLN A 49 -25.38 5.11 24.90
N GLN A 50 -26.50 4.50 24.50
CA GLN A 50 -27.27 3.61 25.39
C GLN A 50 -26.50 2.33 25.72
N LEU A 51 -25.89 1.71 24.70
CA LEU A 51 -25.16 0.44 24.82
C LEU A 51 -23.98 0.56 25.79
N TYR A 52 -23.22 1.65 25.70
CA TYR A 52 -22.00 1.85 26.49
C TYR A 52 -22.18 2.80 27.69
N ALA A 53 -23.36 3.34 27.91
CA ALA A 53 -23.68 4.27 28.99
C ALA A 53 -22.70 5.46 29.08
N VAL A 54 -22.41 6.09 27.94
CA VAL A 54 -21.48 7.23 27.83
C VAL A 54 -22.12 8.42 27.12
N SER A 55 -21.47 9.59 27.21
CA SER A 55 -21.94 10.82 26.59
C SER A 55 -21.79 10.77 25.05
N LYS A 56 -22.56 11.60 24.34
CA LYS A 56 -22.46 11.76 22.89
C LYS A 56 -21.07 12.21 22.45
N SER A 57 -20.41 13.06 23.23
CA SER A 57 -19.03 13.51 22.94
C SER A 57 -18.04 12.36 23.00
N THR A 58 -18.19 11.46 23.98
CA THR A 58 -17.34 10.26 24.11
C THR A 58 -17.52 9.33 22.91
N ILE A 59 -18.75 9.09 22.45
CA ILE A 59 -19.02 8.29 21.25
C ILE A 59 -18.36 8.92 20.01
N ARG A 60 -18.53 10.22 19.82
CA ARG A 60 -17.93 10.92 18.67
C ARG A 60 -16.40 10.88 18.67
N GLU A 61 -15.79 11.01 19.84
CA GLU A 61 -14.33 10.90 19.99
C GLU A 61 -13.87 9.46 19.66
N ALA A 62 -14.58 8.45 20.11
CA ALA A 62 -14.33 7.05 19.80
C ALA A 62 -14.47 6.76 18.29
N LEU A 63 -15.58 7.18 17.68
CA LEU A 63 -15.80 7.02 16.23
C LEU A 63 -14.73 7.76 15.42
N LYS A 64 -14.33 8.96 15.83
CA LYS A 64 -13.24 9.69 15.16
C LYS A 64 -11.91 8.97 15.28
N SER A 65 -11.62 8.34 16.43
CA SER A 65 -10.43 7.53 16.62
C SER A 65 -10.41 6.33 15.65
N LEU A 66 -11.54 5.64 15.49
CA LEU A 66 -11.68 4.51 14.55
C LEU A 66 -11.58 4.96 13.07
N GLU A 67 -12.12 6.15 12.76
CA GLU A 67 -11.99 6.74 11.42
C GLU A 67 -10.55 7.10 11.09
N VAL A 68 -9.81 7.65 12.05
CA VAL A 68 -8.36 7.92 11.91
C VAL A 68 -7.57 6.62 11.69
N GLN A 69 -7.99 5.51 12.32
CA GLN A 69 -7.40 4.20 12.09
C GLN A 69 -7.78 3.59 10.73
N GLY A 70 -8.76 4.17 10.02
CA GLY A 70 -9.23 3.71 8.72
C GLY A 70 -10.21 2.54 8.78
N LEU A 71 -10.71 2.18 9.99
CA LEU A 71 -11.63 1.05 10.17
C LEU A 71 -13.08 1.40 9.82
N ILE A 72 -13.45 2.68 9.94
CA ILE A 72 -14.78 3.17 9.63
C ILE A 72 -14.71 4.50 8.88
N LYS A 73 -15.80 4.81 8.20
CA LYS A 73 -16.08 6.14 7.66
C LYS A 73 -17.29 6.73 8.37
N VAL A 74 -17.15 7.95 8.90
CA VAL A 74 -18.26 8.64 9.58
C VAL A 74 -18.97 9.57 8.59
N THR A 75 -20.30 9.40 8.47
CA THR A 75 -21.15 10.27 7.65
C THR A 75 -22.06 11.09 8.57
N THR A 76 -22.31 12.33 8.19
CA THR A 76 -23.22 13.26 8.90
C THR A 76 -24.60 13.25 8.26
N GLY A 77 -25.63 13.64 9.03
CA GLY A 77 -27.02 13.76 8.55
C GLY A 77 -27.99 12.82 9.26
N PRO A 78 -29.29 12.83 8.86
CA PRO A 78 -30.33 12.02 9.50
C PRO A 78 -30.11 10.52 9.45
N SER A 79 -29.45 10.05 8.39
CA SER A 79 -29.00 8.65 8.21
C SER A 79 -27.51 8.49 8.50
N GLY A 80 -26.87 9.48 9.13
CA GLY A 80 -25.44 9.49 9.45
C GLY A 80 -25.07 8.44 10.50
N GLY A 81 -23.79 8.13 10.60
CA GLY A 81 -23.23 7.14 11.52
C GLY A 81 -21.92 6.59 11.00
N GLY A 82 -21.37 5.59 11.69
CA GLY A 82 -20.19 4.86 11.26
C GLY A 82 -20.55 3.76 10.27
N MET A 83 -19.73 3.60 9.24
CA MET A 83 -19.79 2.46 8.32
C MET A 83 -18.41 1.81 8.30
N VAL A 84 -18.35 0.50 8.42
CA VAL A 84 -17.11 -0.27 8.32
C VAL A 84 -16.55 -0.11 6.90
N VAL A 85 -15.24 0.10 6.79
CA VAL A 85 -14.57 0.23 5.49
C VAL A 85 -13.32 -0.62 5.47
N GLU A 86 -12.88 -1.00 4.31
CA GLU A 86 -11.57 -1.59 4.12
C GLU A 86 -10.49 -0.55 4.42
N VAL A 87 -9.45 -0.95 5.18
CA VAL A 87 -8.34 -0.04 5.49
C VAL A 87 -7.55 0.23 4.22
N PRO A 88 -7.49 1.48 3.73
CA PRO A 88 -6.75 1.79 2.52
C PRO A 88 -5.25 1.49 2.68
N LEU A 89 -4.62 0.96 1.62
CA LEU A 89 -3.17 0.71 1.58
C LEU A 89 -2.35 1.96 1.97
N ASP A 90 -2.80 3.15 1.57
CA ASP A 90 -2.16 4.42 1.94
C ASP A 90 -2.04 4.65 3.45
N ARG A 91 -2.98 4.12 4.24
CA ARG A 91 -2.89 4.20 5.72
C ARG A 91 -1.82 3.27 6.28
N ALA A 92 -1.73 2.05 5.77
CA ALA A 92 -0.68 1.11 6.15
C ALA A 92 0.70 1.68 5.77
N LEU A 93 0.81 2.24 4.57
CA LEU A 93 2.02 2.87 4.08
C LEU A 93 2.44 4.07 4.94
N GLN A 94 1.51 4.93 5.35
CA GLN A 94 1.79 6.08 6.22
C GLN A 94 2.39 5.64 7.55
N LEU A 95 1.81 4.61 8.19
CA LEU A 95 2.32 4.07 9.46
C LEU A 95 3.70 3.45 9.29
N LEU A 96 3.90 2.69 8.20
CA LEU A 96 5.19 2.12 7.88
C LEU A 96 6.24 3.21 7.63
N GLN A 97 5.91 4.26 6.90
CA GLN A 97 6.82 5.38 6.65
C GLN A 97 7.18 6.13 7.93
N ASN A 98 6.22 6.36 8.83
CA ASN A 98 6.49 6.94 10.13
C ASN A 98 7.49 6.08 10.93
N TYR A 99 7.35 4.76 10.85
CA TYR A 99 8.28 3.83 11.47
C TYR A 99 9.66 3.88 10.81
N LEU A 100 9.71 3.86 9.49
CA LEU A 100 10.97 3.84 8.72
C LEU A 100 11.69 5.18 8.71
N PHE A 101 11.00 6.29 8.99
CA PHE A 101 11.59 7.64 9.05
C PHE A 101 12.78 7.73 10.01
N PHE A 102 12.75 6.97 11.11
CA PHE A 102 13.83 6.89 12.10
C PHE A 102 14.78 5.71 11.88
N LYS A 103 14.72 5.07 10.72
CA LYS A 103 15.56 3.92 10.33
C LYS A 103 16.40 4.27 9.12
N ASP A 104 17.62 3.83 9.11
CA ASP A 104 18.55 4.00 7.99
C ASP A 104 18.31 2.91 6.93
N VAL A 105 17.07 2.89 6.37
CA VAL A 105 16.72 1.95 5.30
C VAL A 105 17.34 2.41 3.99
N THR A 106 17.96 1.50 3.29
CA THR A 106 18.62 1.73 2.00
C THR A 106 17.81 1.14 0.84
N ILE A 107 18.13 1.56 -0.38
CA ILE A 107 17.58 0.94 -1.60
C ILE A 107 17.93 -0.55 -1.66
N ASP A 108 19.14 -0.93 -1.22
CA ASP A 108 19.55 -2.34 -1.19
C ASP A 108 18.70 -3.19 -0.24
N ASP A 109 18.31 -2.63 0.90
CA ASP A 109 17.44 -3.33 1.85
C ASP A 109 16.08 -3.61 1.22
N ILE A 110 15.49 -2.62 0.52
CA ILE A 110 14.22 -2.79 -0.19
C ILE A 110 14.35 -3.85 -1.29
N TYR A 111 15.39 -3.76 -2.12
CA TYR A 111 15.58 -4.72 -3.20
C TYR A 111 15.98 -6.12 -2.72
N THR A 112 16.56 -6.24 -1.52
CA THR A 112 16.77 -7.55 -0.87
C THR A 112 15.43 -8.22 -0.60
N VAL A 113 14.45 -7.49 -0.06
CA VAL A 113 13.10 -8.02 0.17
C VAL A 113 12.38 -8.30 -1.15
N ARG A 114 12.45 -7.40 -2.13
CA ARG A 114 11.87 -7.62 -3.47
C ARG A 114 12.39 -8.90 -4.13
N LYS A 115 13.68 -9.14 -4.06
CA LYS A 115 14.31 -10.35 -4.61
C LYS A 115 13.77 -11.64 -3.97
N LEU A 116 13.34 -11.59 -2.71
CA LEU A 116 12.76 -12.74 -2.03
C LEU A 116 11.28 -12.93 -2.36
N LEU A 117 10.52 -11.86 -2.57
CA LEU A 117 9.06 -11.93 -2.72
C LEU A 117 8.59 -11.93 -4.18
N GLU A 118 9.15 -11.07 -5.02
CA GLU A 118 8.67 -10.85 -6.38
C GLU A 118 8.79 -12.07 -7.32
N PRO A 119 9.84 -12.90 -7.26
CA PRO A 119 9.92 -14.11 -8.07
C PRO A 119 8.79 -15.10 -7.76
N GLU A 120 8.47 -15.27 -6.47
CA GLU A 120 7.39 -16.16 -6.03
C GLU A 120 6.02 -15.56 -6.35
N LEU A 121 5.88 -14.24 -6.21
CA LEU A 121 4.67 -13.53 -6.60
C LEU A 121 4.37 -13.71 -8.09
N ALA A 122 5.36 -13.42 -8.94
CA ALA A 122 5.20 -13.46 -10.38
C ALA A 122 4.94 -14.90 -10.90
N ALA A 123 5.70 -15.86 -10.41
CA ALA A 123 5.50 -17.27 -10.77
C ALA A 123 4.13 -17.79 -10.32
N GLY A 124 3.70 -17.45 -9.10
CA GLY A 124 2.40 -17.83 -8.56
C GLY A 124 1.22 -17.13 -9.25
N ALA A 125 1.44 -15.99 -9.91
CA ALA A 125 0.42 -15.31 -10.71
C ALA A 125 0.15 -16.00 -12.05
N VAL A 126 1.15 -16.67 -12.65
CA VAL A 126 1.09 -17.23 -14.02
C VAL A 126 -0.16 -18.09 -14.29
N PRO A 127 -0.58 -19.02 -13.42
CA PRO A 127 -1.79 -19.81 -13.65
C PRO A 127 -3.09 -19.01 -13.67
N HIS A 128 -3.09 -17.83 -13.04
CA HIS A 128 -4.27 -17.01 -12.81
C HIS A 128 -4.39 -15.81 -13.75
N LEU A 129 -3.35 -15.51 -14.54
CA LEU A 129 -3.37 -14.41 -15.51
C LEU A 129 -4.44 -14.64 -16.57
N THR A 130 -5.31 -13.65 -16.75
CA THR A 130 -6.36 -13.60 -17.78
C THR A 130 -5.88 -12.85 -19.03
N GLU A 131 -6.65 -12.93 -20.14
CA GLU A 131 -6.36 -12.12 -21.33
C GLU A 131 -6.43 -10.63 -21.05
N ARG A 132 -7.26 -10.19 -20.09
CA ARG A 132 -7.31 -8.81 -19.63
C ARG A 132 -5.99 -8.40 -18.98
N ASP A 133 -5.41 -9.26 -18.15
CA ASP A 133 -4.13 -9.00 -17.49
C ASP A 133 -2.99 -8.96 -18.50
N PHE A 134 -2.98 -9.86 -19.46
CA PHE A 134 -2.01 -9.84 -20.55
C PHE A 134 -2.10 -8.55 -21.38
N ALA A 135 -3.31 -8.11 -21.73
CA ALA A 135 -3.50 -6.84 -22.44
C ALA A 135 -3.02 -5.64 -21.60
N ALA A 136 -3.25 -5.65 -20.28
CA ALA A 136 -2.77 -4.62 -19.38
C ALA A 136 -1.24 -4.59 -19.28
N LEU A 137 -0.58 -5.76 -19.19
CA LEU A 137 0.89 -5.88 -19.20
C LEU A 137 1.50 -5.38 -20.51
N GLU A 138 0.88 -5.71 -21.66
CA GLU A 138 1.31 -5.23 -22.97
C GLU A 138 1.18 -3.71 -23.10
N ALA A 139 0.04 -3.15 -22.67
CA ALA A 139 -0.17 -1.71 -22.67
C ALA A 139 0.82 -0.97 -21.76
N ASN A 140 1.11 -1.53 -20.57
CA ASN A 140 2.11 -0.99 -19.65
C ASN A 140 3.51 -0.97 -20.27
N ILE A 141 3.95 -2.08 -20.87
CA ILE A 141 5.24 -2.18 -21.56
C ILE A 141 5.31 -1.17 -22.72
N ALA A 142 4.25 -1.05 -23.51
CA ALA A 142 4.19 -0.10 -24.63
C ALA A 142 4.27 1.36 -24.18
N CYS A 143 3.68 1.69 -23.04
CA CYS A 143 3.81 3.02 -22.41
C CYS A 143 5.25 3.35 -22.00
N CYS A 144 6.01 2.33 -21.54
CA CYS A 144 7.40 2.45 -21.13
C CYS A 144 8.38 2.41 -22.31
N ASP A 145 7.98 1.79 -23.43
CA ASP A 145 8.81 1.66 -24.63
C ASP A 145 8.88 3.03 -25.34
N GLY A 146 10.03 3.71 -25.20
CA GLY A 146 10.26 5.07 -25.70
C GLY A 146 10.19 5.25 -27.23
N ALA A 147 9.42 4.41 -27.92
CA ALA A 147 9.21 4.44 -29.36
C ALA A 147 8.66 5.78 -29.90
N SER A 148 8.11 6.64 -29.03
CA SER A 148 7.62 7.98 -29.36
C SER A 148 8.72 9.05 -29.53
N GLY A 149 10.00 8.72 -29.28
CA GLY A 149 11.14 9.64 -29.48
C GLY A 149 11.22 10.82 -28.51
N VAL A 150 10.23 11.02 -27.63
CA VAL A 150 10.20 12.12 -26.67
C VAL A 150 10.80 11.66 -25.35
N HIS A 151 12.06 11.96 -25.12
CA HIS A 151 12.77 11.71 -23.87
C HIS A 151 12.83 12.96 -22.99
N ASP A 152 11.67 13.55 -22.68
CA ASP A 152 11.61 14.66 -21.74
C ASP A 152 11.52 14.16 -20.29
N ARG A 153 11.61 15.09 -19.34
CA ARG A 153 11.53 14.80 -17.92
C ARG A 153 10.17 14.21 -17.50
N GLY A 154 9.09 14.62 -18.20
CA GLY A 154 7.74 14.13 -17.96
C GLY A 154 7.60 12.66 -18.38
N HIS A 155 8.19 12.29 -19.51
CA HIS A 155 8.24 10.89 -19.96
C HIS A 155 8.98 10.00 -18.95
N MET A 156 10.15 10.46 -18.47
CA MET A 156 10.92 9.70 -17.47
C MET A 156 10.17 9.49 -16.14
N LEU A 157 9.41 10.49 -15.70
CA LEU A 157 8.60 10.35 -14.48
C LEU A 157 7.46 9.34 -14.67
N ARG A 158 6.77 9.39 -15.81
CA ARG A 158 5.74 8.39 -16.16
C ARG A 158 6.33 6.99 -16.27
N GLN A 159 7.43 6.82 -16.97
CA GLN A 159 8.10 5.53 -17.12
C GLN A 159 8.44 4.88 -15.78
N ARG A 160 8.86 5.66 -14.78
CA ARG A 160 9.12 5.14 -13.42
C ARG A 160 7.86 4.71 -12.68
N GLN A 161 6.78 5.45 -12.87
CA GLN A 161 5.49 5.07 -12.28
C GLN A 161 4.97 3.78 -12.91
N GLU A 162 5.07 3.69 -14.23
CA GLU A 162 4.65 2.52 -14.98
C GLU A 162 5.53 1.29 -14.76
N ASP A 163 6.82 1.48 -14.44
CA ASP A 163 7.72 0.37 -14.11
C ASP A 163 7.21 -0.45 -12.93
N THR A 164 6.75 0.20 -11.87
CA THR A 164 6.14 -0.50 -10.73
C THR A 164 4.72 -1.01 -11.01
N THR A 165 3.98 -0.41 -11.95
CA THR A 165 2.65 -0.85 -12.37
C THR A 165 2.69 -2.24 -13.00
N PHE A 166 3.75 -2.59 -13.73
CA PHE A 166 3.96 -3.95 -14.25
C PHE A 166 3.90 -5.01 -13.13
N HIS A 167 4.57 -4.73 -12.02
CA HIS A 167 4.61 -5.63 -10.86
C HIS A 167 3.26 -5.68 -10.12
N ASP A 168 2.52 -4.56 -10.09
CA ASP A 168 1.20 -4.53 -9.47
C ASP A 168 0.17 -5.37 -10.25
N ILE A 169 0.25 -5.38 -11.59
CA ILE A 169 -0.62 -6.24 -12.42
C ILE A 169 -0.36 -7.73 -12.08
N LEU A 170 0.90 -8.14 -11.98
CA LEU A 170 1.25 -9.50 -11.56
C LEU A 170 0.79 -9.77 -10.12
N ALA A 171 0.94 -8.79 -9.22
CA ALA A 171 0.48 -8.92 -7.84
C ALA A 171 -1.02 -9.15 -7.75
N ALA A 172 -1.81 -8.41 -8.52
CA ALA A 172 -3.27 -8.53 -8.54
C ALA A 172 -3.75 -9.92 -8.96
N ALA A 173 -3.02 -10.61 -9.84
CA ALA A 173 -3.33 -11.96 -10.30
C ALA A 173 -2.88 -13.07 -9.33
N ASN A 174 -2.06 -12.76 -8.30
CA ASN A 174 -1.57 -13.78 -7.37
C ASN A 174 -2.64 -14.14 -6.32
N PRO A 175 -2.96 -15.42 -6.10
CA PRO A 175 -4.01 -15.86 -5.18
C PRO A 175 -3.64 -15.66 -3.70
N ASN A 176 -2.38 -15.42 -3.35
CA ASN A 176 -1.95 -15.20 -1.97
C ASN A 176 -2.13 -13.71 -1.59
N PRO A 177 -3.15 -13.37 -0.77
CA PRO A 177 -3.48 -11.98 -0.47
C PRO A 177 -2.39 -11.27 0.34
N PHE A 178 -1.63 -12.01 1.17
CA PHE A 178 -0.57 -11.42 1.97
C PHE A 178 0.68 -11.13 1.15
N LEU A 179 1.03 -12.02 0.20
CA LEU A 179 2.13 -11.80 -0.73
C LEU A 179 1.83 -10.61 -1.66
N ARG A 180 0.58 -10.55 -2.18
CA ARG A 180 0.08 -9.41 -2.96
C ARG A 180 0.22 -8.10 -2.20
N PHE A 181 -0.37 -8.03 -0.99
CA PHE A 181 -0.28 -6.84 -0.13
C PHE A 181 1.17 -6.42 0.12
N SER A 182 2.06 -7.38 0.41
CA SER A 182 3.47 -7.08 0.71
C SER A 182 4.18 -6.46 -0.49
N CYS A 183 3.94 -6.97 -1.70
CA CYS A 183 4.53 -6.44 -2.93
C CYS A 183 3.94 -5.07 -3.30
N GLU A 184 2.62 -4.90 -3.25
CA GLU A 184 1.95 -3.62 -3.47
C GLU A 184 2.47 -2.52 -2.52
N LEU A 185 2.64 -2.87 -1.23
CA LEU A 185 3.18 -1.96 -0.23
C LEU A 185 4.61 -1.52 -0.56
N ILE A 186 5.47 -2.46 -0.97
CA ILE A 186 6.85 -2.16 -1.36
C ILE A 186 6.89 -1.34 -2.65
N ASN A 187 6.07 -1.66 -3.64
CA ASN A 187 5.98 -0.92 -4.89
C ASN A 187 5.55 0.53 -4.63
N GLU A 188 4.56 0.73 -3.75
CA GLU A 188 4.12 2.06 -3.38
C GLU A 188 5.19 2.84 -2.59
N MET A 189 5.96 2.16 -1.73
CA MET A 189 7.14 2.75 -1.10
C MET A 189 8.16 3.22 -2.15
N ILE A 190 8.43 2.43 -3.16
CA ILE A 190 9.36 2.79 -4.24
C ILE A 190 8.87 4.03 -4.98
N ARG A 191 7.59 4.07 -5.38
CA ARG A 191 6.97 5.21 -6.05
C ARG A 191 7.09 6.50 -5.25
N GLN A 192 6.90 6.41 -3.93
CA GLN A 192 6.82 7.58 -3.06
C GLN A 192 8.16 8.03 -2.50
N LEU A 193 9.07 7.09 -2.22
CA LEU A 193 10.27 7.35 -1.44
C LEU A 193 11.54 7.45 -2.29
N ILE A 194 11.60 6.82 -3.47
CA ILE A 194 12.80 6.94 -4.29
C ILE A 194 12.82 8.28 -5.03
N GLU A 195 13.76 9.11 -4.64
CA GLU A 195 14.10 10.35 -5.35
C GLU A 195 15.36 10.17 -6.16
N PHE A 196 15.36 10.72 -7.36
CA PHE A 196 16.52 10.76 -8.21
C PHE A 196 17.03 12.20 -8.30
N ARG A 197 18.35 12.34 -8.34
CA ARG A 197 18.96 13.65 -8.46
C ARG A 197 18.62 14.30 -9.81
N ASN A 198 18.43 15.62 -9.78
CA ASN A 198 18.11 16.40 -10.98
C ASN A 198 19.23 16.43 -12.01
N ASP A 199 20.48 16.17 -11.58
CA ASP A 199 21.69 16.15 -12.38
C ASP A 199 22.03 14.75 -12.93
N THR A 200 21.15 13.77 -12.77
CA THR A 200 21.36 12.45 -13.37
C THR A 200 21.31 12.55 -14.89
N PRO A 201 22.31 12.04 -15.61
CA PRO A 201 22.36 12.09 -17.07
C PRO A 201 21.16 11.37 -17.70
N LEU A 202 20.57 11.95 -18.74
CA LEU A 202 19.44 11.33 -19.48
C LEU A 202 19.78 9.94 -20.01
N VAL A 203 21.05 9.70 -20.37
CA VAL A 203 21.50 8.40 -20.86
C VAL A 203 21.33 7.28 -19.83
N GLU A 204 21.51 7.57 -18.54
CA GLU A 204 21.31 6.55 -17.49
C GLU A 204 19.82 6.24 -17.32
N HIS A 205 18.94 7.23 -17.43
CA HIS A 205 17.49 7.00 -17.41
C HIS A 205 17.03 6.17 -18.61
N LYS A 206 17.53 6.52 -19.81
CA LYS A 206 17.22 5.77 -21.03
C LYS A 206 17.68 4.33 -20.92
N ARG A 207 18.91 4.09 -20.47
CA ARG A 207 19.46 2.74 -20.27
C ARG A 207 18.64 1.90 -19.28
N PHE A 208 18.20 2.54 -18.20
CA PHE A 208 17.32 1.87 -17.21
C PHE A 208 15.97 1.49 -17.83
N GLY A 209 15.32 2.43 -18.53
CA GLY A 209 14.06 2.18 -19.20
C GLY A 209 14.13 1.06 -20.24
N GLU A 210 15.17 1.09 -21.09
CA GLU A 210 15.40 0.04 -22.10
C GLU A 210 15.63 -1.33 -21.47
N ALA A 211 16.40 -1.41 -20.38
CA ALA A 211 16.63 -2.64 -19.65
C ALA A 211 15.33 -3.21 -19.04
N ASN A 212 14.51 -2.34 -18.42
CA ASN A 212 13.23 -2.75 -17.84
C ASN A 212 12.24 -3.23 -18.90
N VAL A 213 12.09 -2.49 -20.00
CA VAL A 213 11.23 -2.90 -21.13
C VAL A 213 11.66 -4.27 -21.68
N SER A 214 12.97 -4.49 -21.84
CA SER A 214 13.48 -5.76 -22.35
C SER A 214 13.15 -6.92 -21.44
N ILE A 215 13.38 -6.80 -20.13
CA ILE A 215 13.12 -7.89 -19.19
C ILE A 215 11.61 -8.10 -18.96
N HIS A 216 10.81 -7.04 -18.95
CA HIS A 216 9.35 -7.15 -18.84
C HIS A 216 8.74 -7.87 -20.05
N LYS A 217 9.24 -7.59 -21.28
CA LYS A 217 8.85 -8.35 -22.49
C LYS A 217 9.18 -9.84 -22.35
N ALA A 218 10.35 -10.18 -21.83
CA ALA A 218 10.75 -11.56 -21.61
C ALA A 218 9.88 -12.27 -20.55
N ILE A 219 9.56 -11.57 -19.45
CA ILE A 219 8.66 -12.09 -18.41
C ILE A 219 7.25 -12.30 -18.98
N LEU A 220 6.71 -11.33 -19.71
CA LEU A 220 5.40 -11.44 -20.35
C LEU A 220 5.34 -12.62 -21.32
N GLN A 221 6.38 -12.82 -22.14
CA GLN A 221 6.43 -13.95 -23.06
C GLN A 221 6.41 -15.29 -22.32
N ALA A 222 7.25 -15.45 -21.28
CA ALA A 222 7.26 -16.65 -20.44
C ALA A 222 5.90 -16.87 -19.74
N ALA A 223 5.24 -15.82 -19.29
CA ALA A 223 3.91 -15.88 -18.68
C ALA A 223 2.83 -16.33 -19.68
N ARG A 224 2.88 -15.87 -20.94
CA ARG A 224 1.99 -16.32 -22.01
C ARG A 224 2.21 -17.80 -22.35
N GLU A 225 3.45 -18.27 -22.28
CA GLU A 225 3.83 -19.68 -22.42
C GLU A 225 3.45 -20.53 -21.19
N ARG A 226 2.91 -19.89 -20.14
CA ARG A 226 2.58 -20.51 -18.84
C ARG A 226 3.78 -21.17 -18.15
N ASP A 227 5.00 -20.70 -18.45
CA ASP A 227 6.25 -21.18 -17.85
C ASP A 227 6.57 -20.39 -16.58
N ALA A 228 5.98 -20.81 -15.46
CA ALA A 228 6.15 -20.17 -14.14
C ALA A 228 7.62 -20.20 -13.66
N GLU A 229 8.37 -21.26 -13.97
CA GLU A 229 9.78 -21.36 -13.56
C GLU A 229 10.66 -20.37 -14.32
N ARG A 230 10.40 -20.19 -15.59
CA ARG A 230 11.09 -19.19 -16.40
C ARG A 230 10.74 -17.78 -15.94
N VAL A 231 9.46 -17.51 -15.62
CA VAL A 231 9.03 -16.23 -15.02
C VAL A 231 9.78 -15.97 -13.72
N ARG A 232 9.89 -16.96 -12.83
CA ARG A 232 10.65 -16.85 -11.58
C ARG A 232 12.10 -16.49 -11.83
N ALA A 233 12.78 -17.20 -12.74
CA ALA A 233 14.18 -16.96 -13.06
C ALA A 233 14.43 -15.56 -13.62
N LEU A 234 13.59 -15.10 -14.55
CA LEU A 234 13.65 -13.76 -15.13
C LEU A 234 13.39 -12.67 -14.10
N MET A 235 12.46 -12.90 -13.17
CA MET A 235 12.18 -11.96 -12.07
C MET A 235 13.35 -11.86 -11.09
N VAL A 236 14.05 -12.98 -10.79
CA VAL A 236 15.29 -12.95 -9.98
C VAL A 236 16.35 -12.11 -10.67
N GLU A 237 16.54 -12.28 -11.98
CA GLU A 237 17.46 -11.47 -12.78
C GLU A 237 17.09 -10.00 -12.72
N HIS A 238 15.84 -9.67 -12.98
CA HIS A 238 15.31 -8.30 -12.93
C HIS A 238 15.56 -7.65 -11.56
N MET A 239 15.20 -8.30 -10.46
CA MET A 239 15.41 -7.79 -9.11
C MET A 239 16.88 -7.70 -8.70
N THR A 240 17.77 -8.36 -9.43
CA THR A 240 19.22 -8.29 -9.21
C THR A 240 19.86 -7.13 -9.96
N GLU A 241 19.37 -6.81 -11.16
CA GLU A 241 19.92 -5.75 -12.01
C GLU A 241 19.32 -4.36 -11.72
N ALA A 242 18.01 -4.29 -11.43
CA ALA A 242 17.32 -3.03 -11.19
C ALA A 242 17.99 -2.12 -10.14
N PRO A 243 18.42 -2.59 -8.95
CA PRO A 243 19.06 -1.73 -7.96
C PRO A 243 20.39 -1.14 -8.45
N LYS A 244 21.11 -1.83 -9.35
CA LYS A 244 22.35 -1.31 -9.93
C LYS A 244 22.07 -0.07 -10.80
N HIS A 245 20.98 -0.08 -11.56
CA HIS A 245 20.54 1.07 -12.34
C HIS A 245 20.09 2.22 -11.44
N VAL A 246 19.28 1.93 -10.42
CA VAL A 246 18.82 2.94 -9.45
C VAL A 246 20.02 3.65 -8.78
N LYS A 247 21.06 2.90 -8.41
CA LYS A 247 22.30 3.46 -7.85
C LYS A 247 23.06 4.33 -8.85
N ARG A 248 23.19 3.90 -10.12
CA ARG A 248 23.82 4.71 -11.17
C ARG A 248 23.09 6.03 -11.38
N MET A 249 21.78 6.03 -11.27
CA MET A 249 20.95 7.22 -11.29
C MET A 249 21.00 8.05 -10.00
N LYS A 250 21.86 7.68 -9.03
CA LYS A 250 21.97 8.32 -7.72
C LYS A 250 20.64 8.41 -6.99
N GLY A 251 19.81 7.39 -7.16
CA GLY A 251 18.56 7.23 -6.44
C GLY A 251 18.83 7.12 -4.93
N LYS A 252 18.00 7.75 -4.14
CA LYS A 252 18.05 7.67 -2.68
C LYS A 252 16.64 7.63 -2.11
N LEU A 253 16.50 7.07 -0.92
CA LEU A 253 15.24 7.15 -0.20
C LEU A 253 15.05 8.55 0.38
N ARG A 254 13.84 9.04 0.22
CA ARG A 254 13.43 10.34 0.75
C ARG A 254 13.09 10.20 2.24
N GLY A 255 13.92 10.81 3.09
CA GLY A 255 13.68 10.88 4.54
C GLY A 255 12.66 11.96 4.88
N ARG A 256 11.36 11.74 4.61
CA ARG A 256 10.30 12.66 5.06
C ARG A 256 9.05 11.90 5.52
N LEU A 257 8.31 12.54 6.43
CA LEU A 257 6.98 12.07 6.80
C LEU A 257 5.97 12.41 5.70
N ILE A 258 5.04 11.50 5.39
CA ILE A 258 3.91 11.78 4.51
C ILE A 258 2.85 12.54 5.30
N LEU A 259 2.38 13.64 4.73
CA LEU A 259 1.33 14.45 5.33
C LEU A 259 -0.06 13.90 4.97
N ASP A 260 -1.00 13.93 5.91
CA ASP A 260 -2.41 13.55 5.68
C ASP A 260 -3.06 14.30 4.51
N SER A 261 -2.60 15.52 4.23
CA SER A 261 -3.07 16.32 3.09
C SER A 261 -2.63 15.75 1.74
N GLU A 262 -1.51 15.03 1.69
CA GLU A 262 -1.00 14.36 0.48
C GLU A 262 -1.82 13.11 0.21
N ILE A 263 -2.12 12.32 1.25
CA ILE A 263 -2.97 11.13 1.16
C ILE A 263 -4.37 11.50 0.65
N ARG A 264 -4.99 12.53 1.25
CA ARG A 264 -6.32 12.99 0.82
C ARG A 264 -6.37 13.49 -0.62
N ARG A 265 -5.32 14.15 -1.10
CA ARG A 265 -5.24 14.59 -2.50
C ARG A 265 -5.15 13.42 -3.46
N ARG A 266 -4.44 12.35 -3.10
CA ARG A 266 -4.32 11.14 -3.91
C ARG A 266 -5.61 10.35 -3.96
N ALA A 267 -6.25 10.14 -2.81
CA ALA A 267 -7.55 9.50 -2.74
C ALA A 267 -8.62 10.22 -3.57
N ALA A 268 -8.54 11.57 -3.66
CA ALA A 268 -9.43 12.37 -4.50
C ALA A 268 -9.07 12.31 -6.00
N ALA A 269 -7.82 11.96 -6.35
CA ALA A 269 -7.34 11.86 -7.72
C ALA A 269 -7.40 10.43 -8.28
N ALA A 270 -7.62 9.43 -7.43
CA ALA A 270 -7.80 8.05 -7.86
C ALA A 270 -9.10 7.92 -8.68
N PRO A 271 -9.08 7.27 -9.87
CA PRO A 271 -10.30 7.02 -10.61
C PRO A 271 -11.25 6.22 -9.71
N VAL A 272 -12.51 6.69 -9.62
CA VAL A 272 -13.58 5.96 -8.93
C VAL A 272 -13.70 4.62 -9.62
N ALA A 273 -13.35 3.53 -8.93
CA ALA A 273 -13.65 2.19 -9.42
C ALA A 273 -15.17 2.14 -9.67
N GLY A 274 -15.56 1.99 -10.93
CA GLY A 274 -16.97 1.94 -11.30
C GLY A 274 -17.64 0.73 -10.62
N PRO A 275 -18.96 0.79 -10.39
CA PRO A 275 -19.73 -0.26 -9.71
C PRO A 275 -19.74 -1.62 -10.44
N ASP A 276 -19.16 -1.71 -11.64
CA ASP A 276 -19.20 -2.91 -12.49
C ASP A 276 -18.23 -4.03 -12.10
N ALA A 277 -17.34 -3.82 -11.09
CA ALA A 277 -16.42 -4.88 -10.67
C ALA A 277 -17.06 -5.90 -9.71
N ALA A 278 -18.21 -5.59 -9.09
CA ALA A 278 -18.86 -6.46 -8.12
C ALA A 278 -19.96 -7.36 -8.72
N GLU A 279 -20.46 -7.07 -9.92
CA GLU A 279 -21.52 -7.87 -10.56
C GLU A 279 -21.00 -9.02 -11.43
N ALA A 280 -19.74 -8.97 -11.88
CA ALA A 280 -19.18 -10.05 -12.71
C ALA A 280 -18.88 -11.35 -11.94
N ASP A 281 -18.70 -11.30 -10.62
CA ASP A 281 -18.44 -12.48 -9.78
C ASP A 281 -19.72 -13.21 -9.32
N ALA A 282 -20.90 -12.65 -9.58
CA ALA A 282 -22.17 -13.21 -9.17
C ALA A 282 -22.86 -14.08 -10.25
N GLU A 283 -22.46 -13.99 -11.51
CA GLU A 283 -23.06 -14.76 -12.62
C GLU A 283 -22.30 -16.05 -12.98
N GLU A 284 -21.14 -16.32 -12.38
CA GLU A 284 -20.36 -17.56 -12.61
C GLU A 284 -20.38 -18.58 -11.44
N ARG A 285 -21.34 -18.48 -10.52
CA ARG A 285 -21.51 -19.50 -9.48
C ARG A 285 -22.83 -20.24 -9.58
#